data_2ec6b29efe2daadbf19a1c227b011960
#
_entry.id   2ec6b29efe2daadbf19a1c227b011960
#
_cell.length_a   1.000
_cell.length_b   1.000
_cell.length_c   1.000
_cell.angle_alpha   90.00
_cell.angle_beta   90.00
_cell.angle_gamma   90.00
#
_symmetry.space_group_name_H-M   'P 1'
#
loop_
_entity.id
_entity.type
_entity.pdbx_description
1 polymer ?
#
loop_
_entity_poly.entity_id
_entity_poly.type
_entity_poly.pdbx_seq_one_letter_code
_entity_poly.pdbx_strand_id
1 'polypeptide(L)'
;MAASYDDVMRLALERGFYFPSCEIYSDAPAGFWEYGPSGVGMKNKFIELWRRELVRRDGMIEIDGCQIMSKSVFVASGHIGNFTDPIVKCTKCGSTFRADRFITEKTGENVAERASNEEINELIAKHGLTCPNCKGEFGDASRFNMMFRVGIGPAGEEAYLRPETCQTIFVDFARVFKTMRGRLPLAVAQIGKSFRNEIAPRQSLLRLREFYQAEIEVFCNPGRLDDLPRFVELKETVLRIDDGTNMNVVTAEESIRHGLVPNKMIAYYLALLVEFYEKTGIDIARSRFRKLSDEEKAFYATSAFDFEVETSIGWLELVACNYRSDYDLKGHAATSKQNLEVVDPADQSKVLPHIFELSMGIDRSIYTILEHSYYEDKQHDDRVVLRLKPSLAPLLVGVLPLVAKDGLDEKAR
;
A
#
# COMPACT_ATOMS: atom_id res chain seq x y z
N MET A 1 22.29 9.84 14.51
CA MET A 1 21.04 9.32 15.10
C MET A 1 20.11 9.03 13.93
N ALA A 2 19.17 8.10 14.09
CA ALA A 2 18.09 7.95 13.08
C ALA A 2 17.25 9.23 13.08
N ALA A 3 16.75 9.66 11.91
CA ALA A 3 15.85 10.80 11.80
C ALA A 3 14.54 10.51 12.56
N SER A 4 13.99 11.52 13.20
CA SER A 4 12.63 11.46 13.74
C SER A 4 11.60 11.75 12.63
N TYR A 5 10.34 11.39 12.88
CA TYR A 5 9.24 11.79 11.99
C TYR A 5 9.22 13.31 11.73
N ASP A 6 9.42 14.11 12.79
CA ASP A 6 9.40 15.58 12.69
C ASP A 6 10.58 16.15 11.87
N ASP A 7 11.75 15.50 11.94
CA ASP A 7 12.91 15.89 11.12
C ASP A 7 12.66 15.66 9.63
N VAL A 8 12.08 14.51 9.29
CA VAL A 8 11.69 14.20 7.90
C VAL A 8 10.62 15.17 7.41
N MET A 9 9.62 15.47 8.25
CA MET A 9 8.56 16.41 7.93
C MET A 9 9.09 17.81 7.66
N ARG A 10 9.92 18.33 8.56
CA ARG A 10 10.55 19.65 8.40
C ARG A 10 11.34 19.72 7.09
N LEU A 11 12.20 18.72 6.83
CA LEU A 11 12.98 18.65 5.60
C LEU A 11 12.08 18.60 4.35
N ALA A 12 11.02 17.80 4.39
CA ALA A 12 10.12 17.62 3.25
C ALA A 12 9.42 18.94 2.88
N LEU A 13 8.93 19.68 3.87
CA LEU A 13 8.31 20.98 3.68
C LEU A 13 9.32 22.03 3.15
N GLU A 14 10.47 22.14 3.80
CA GLU A 14 11.51 23.13 3.42
C GLU A 14 12.10 22.87 2.01
N ARG A 15 12.16 21.61 1.58
CA ARG A 15 12.76 21.22 0.30
C ARG A 15 11.75 20.91 -0.80
N GLY A 16 10.46 21.15 -0.54
CA GLY A 16 9.39 20.97 -1.50
C GLY A 16 9.22 19.52 -1.97
N PHE A 17 9.33 18.56 -1.05
CA PHE A 17 9.00 17.17 -1.36
C PHE A 17 7.49 16.97 -1.32
N TYR A 18 6.84 17.35 -0.24
CA TYR A 18 5.38 17.29 -0.11
C TYR A 18 4.90 18.30 0.94
N PHE A 19 3.66 18.72 0.82
CA PHE A 19 3.02 19.70 1.70
C PHE A 19 1.50 19.46 1.75
N PRO A 20 0.77 20.03 2.75
CA PRO A 20 -0.68 19.89 2.82
C PRO A 20 -1.37 20.48 1.60
N SER A 21 -2.40 19.81 1.10
CA SER A 21 -3.24 20.34 0.02
C SER A 21 -4.08 21.51 0.52
N CYS A 22 -4.26 22.53 -0.33
CA CYS A 22 -5.10 23.69 -0.05
C CYS A 22 -4.74 24.45 1.24
N GLU A 23 -3.48 24.45 1.67
CA GLU A 23 -3.04 25.01 2.96
C GLU A 23 -3.35 26.50 3.18
N ILE A 24 -3.65 27.24 2.11
CA ILE A 24 -4.07 28.65 2.20
C ILE A 24 -5.50 28.82 2.72
N TYR A 25 -6.29 27.75 2.78
CA TYR A 25 -7.67 27.77 3.25
C TYR A 25 -7.78 27.17 4.64
N SER A 26 -8.43 27.88 5.56
CA SER A 26 -8.61 27.44 6.95
C SER A 26 -9.55 26.25 7.12
N ASP A 27 -10.35 25.93 6.10
CA ASP A 27 -11.29 24.80 6.05
C ASP A 27 -10.78 23.64 5.21
N ALA A 28 -9.50 23.64 4.81
CA ALA A 28 -8.88 22.56 4.06
C ALA A 28 -9.03 21.23 4.82
N PRO A 29 -9.59 20.18 4.18
CA PRO A 29 -9.81 18.91 4.86
C PRO A 29 -8.48 18.18 5.08
N ALA A 30 -8.31 17.57 6.27
CA ALA A 30 -7.13 16.80 6.60
C ALA A 30 -7.00 15.55 5.74
N GLY A 31 -5.76 15.05 5.59
CA GLY A 31 -5.47 13.79 4.89
C GLY A 31 -5.29 13.91 3.39
N PHE A 32 -5.19 15.12 2.88
CA PHE A 32 -4.82 15.42 1.50
C PHE A 32 -3.47 16.12 1.47
N TRP A 33 -2.54 15.57 0.70
CA TRP A 33 -1.18 16.06 0.56
C TRP A 33 -0.79 16.11 -0.92
N GLU A 34 0.06 17.03 -1.27
CA GLU A 34 0.55 17.25 -2.62
C GLU A 34 2.06 17.05 -2.68
N TYR A 35 2.54 16.48 -3.79
CA TYR A 35 3.96 16.43 -4.07
C TYR A 35 4.42 17.77 -4.65
N GLY A 36 5.41 18.37 -4.02
CA GLY A 36 6.12 19.52 -4.54
C GLY A 36 7.14 19.14 -5.65
N PRO A 37 7.86 20.11 -6.20
CA PRO A 37 8.77 19.86 -7.33
C PRO A 37 9.80 18.76 -7.09
N SER A 38 10.43 18.73 -5.90
CA SER A 38 11.37 17.68 -5.52
C SER A 38 10.69 16.32 -5.37
N GLY A 39 9.50 16.31 -4.77
CA GLY A 39 8.71 15.10 -4.55
C GLY A 39 8.19 14.48 -5.85
N VAL A 40 7.72 15.28 -6.79
CA VAL A 40 7.30 14.80 -8.13
C VAL A 40 8.47 14.14 -8.84
N GLY A 41 9.65 14.78 -8.81
CA GLY A 41 10.85 14.21 -9.42
C GLY A 41 11.22 12.85 -8.83
N MET A 42 11.22 12.74 -7.50
CA MET A 42 11.52 11.50 -6.78
C MET A 42 10.45 10.42 -7.03
N LYS A 43 9.16 10.77 -6.92
CA LYS A 43 8.04 9.84 -7.14
C LYS A 43 8.07 9.25 -8.55
N ASN A 44 8.27 10.08 -9.57
CA ASN A 44 8.31 9.59 -10.95
C ASN A 44 9.49 8.65 -11.19
N LYS A 45 10.65 8.92 -10.59
CA LYS A 45 11.81 8.02 -10.63
C LYS A 45 11.56 6.71 -9.88
N PHE A 46 10.88 6.75 -8.74
CA PHE A 46 10.47 5.55 -8.01
C PHE A 46 9.53 4.68 -8.87
N ILE A 47 8.54 5.29 -9.50
CA ILE A 47 7.59 4.60 -10.40
C ILE A 47 8.35 3.99 -11.59
N GLU A 48 9.30 4.71 -12.17
CA GLU A 48 10.10 4.17 -13.29
C GLU A 48 11.04 3.03 -12.84
N LEU A 49 11.61 3.12 -11.63
CA LEU A 49 12.36 2.03 -11.03
C LEU A 49 11.47 0.79 -10.84
N TRP A 50 10.25 0.96 -10.31
CA TRP A 50 9.26 -0.09 -10.13
C TRP A 50 8.90 -0.76 -11.48
N ARG A 51 8.62 0.04 -12.52
CA ARG A 51 8.37 -0.47 -13.86
C ARG A 51 9.55 -1.27 -14.42
N ARG A 52 10.77 -0.80 -14.20
CA ARG A 52 11.96 -1.45 -14.71
C ARG A 52 12.26 -2.77 -13.99
N GLU A 53 12.22 -2.73 -12.65
CA GLU A 53 12.71 -3.83 -11.81
C GLU A 53 11.65 -4.91 -11.54
N LEU A 54 10.36 -4.57 -11.64
CA LEU A 54 9.27 -5.52 -11.47
C LEU A 54 8.56 -5.79 -12.80
N VAL A 55 7.91 -4.79 -13.39
CA VAL A 55 7.02 -4.99 -14.54
C VAL A 55 7.77 -5.50 -15.76
N ARG A 56 8.81 -4.77 -16.21
CA ARG A 56 9.57 -5.15 -17.41
C ARG A 56 10.44 -6.38 -17.19
N ARG A 57 11.07 -6.49 -16.03
CA ARG A 57 11.91 -7.64 -15.67
C ARG A 57 11.12 -8.94 -15.70
N ASP A 58 9.89 -8.94 -15.20
CA ASP A 58 9.05 -10.14 -15.11
C ASP A 58 8.08 -10.29 -16.29
N GLY A 59 8.11 -9.38 -17.26
CA GLY A 59 7.26 -9.42 -18.43
C GLY A 59 5.78 -9.23 -18.11
N MET A 60 5.47 -8.46 -17.07
CA MET A 60 4.11 -8.17 -16.63
C MET A 60 3.40 -7.22 -17.60
N ILE A 61 2.07 -7.27 -17.61
CA ILE A 61 1.22 -6.39 -18.41
C ILE A 61 0.82 -5.21 -17.52
N GLU A 62 1.10 -3.99 -17.94
CA GLU A 62 0.61 -2.79 -17.25
C GLU A 62 -0.68 -2.29 -17.88
N ILE A 63 -1.68 -1.96 -17.06
CA ILE A 63 -2.93 -1.32 -17.47
C ILE A 63 -3.12 0.01 -16.72
N ASP A 64 -4.03 0.85 -17.21
CA ASP A 64 -4.45 2.09 -16.53
C ASP A 64 -5.98 2.16 -16.53
N GLY A 65 -6.56 1.78 -15.41
CA GLY A 65 -8.00 1.67 -15.20
C GLY A 65 -8.63 2.94 -14.61
N CYS A 66 -9.94 3.08 -14.75
CA CYS A 66 -10.71 4.19 -14.23
C CYS A 66 -10.68 4.26 -12.70
N GLN A 67 -10.68 5.50 -12.17
CA GLN A 67 -10.75 5.74 -10.73
C GLN A 67 -12.19 5.73 -10.19
N ILE A 68 -13.15 6.09 -11.05
CA ILE A 68 -14.58 6.04 -10.72
C ILE A 68 -15.16 4.76 -11.31
N MET A 69 -15.80 3.96 -10.47
CA MET A 69 -16.33 2.66 -10.84
C MET A 69 -17.77 2.49 -10.38
N SER A 70 -18.51 1.63 -11.05
CA SER A 70 -19.91 1.35 -10.72
C SER A 70 -20.03 0.66 -9.36
N LYS A 71 -21.15 0.89 -8.68
CA LYS A 71 -21.50 0.22 -7.40
C LYS A 71 -21.40 -1.31 -7.48
N SER A 72 -21.77 -1.90 -8.62
CA SER A 72 -21.79 -3.35 -8.80
C SER A 72 -20.41 -3.99 -8.63
N VAL A 73 -19.34 -3.29 -9.01
CA VAL A 73 -17.95 -3.76 -8.80
C VAL A 73 -17.67 -3.94 -7.31
N PHE A 74 -18.06 -2.95 -6.51
CA PHE A 74 -17.78 -2.96 -5.07
C PHE A 74 -18.79 -3.80 -4.25
N VAL A 75 -19.93 -4.14 -4.83
CA VAL A 75 -20.81 -5.20 -4.33
C VAL A 75 -20.16 -6.56 -4.56
N ALA A 76 -19.65 -6.81 -5.77
CA ALA A 76 -18.99 -8.06 -6.15
C ALA A 76 -17.73 -8.36 -5.30
N SER A 77 -16.91 -7.36 -5.06
CA SER A 77 -15.71 -7.46 -4.23
C SER A 77 -15.96 -7.40 -2.72
N GLY A 78 -17.20 -7.13 -2.29
CA GLY A 78 -17.58 -7.06 -0.87
C GLY A 78 -17.26 -5.72 -0.18
N HIS A 79 -16.67 -4.73 -0.85
CA HIS A 79 -16.29 -3.45 -0.24
C HIS A 79 -17.49 -2.66 0.31
N ILE A 80 -18.63 -2.70 -0.36
CA ILE A 80 -19.84 -1.99 0.11
C ILE A 80 -20.26 -2.50 1.51
N GLY A 81 -20.13 -3.80 1.76
CA GLY A 81 -20.55 -4.40 3.02
C GLY A 81 -19.49 -4.45 4.11
N ASN A 82 -18.23 -4.63 3.74
CA ASN A 82 -17.17 -4.99 4.68
C ASN A 82 -16.07 -3.94 4.86
N PHE A 83 -15.95 -2.95 3.96
CA PHE A 83 -14.93 -1.92 4.06
C PHE A 83 -15.35 -0.81 5.00
N THR A 84 -15.49 -1.16 6.29
CA THR A 84 -16.05 -0.30 7.33
C THR A 84 -15.18 -0.29 8.57
N ASP A 85 -14.99 0.90 9.14
CA ASP A 85 -14.37 1.08 10.45
C ASP A 85 -15.44 1.27 11.54
N PRO A 86 -15.25 0.74 12.76
CA PRO A 86 -16.10 1.04 13.89
C PRO A 86 -15.87 2.48 14.37
N ILE A 87 -16.95 3.23 14.57
CA ILE A 87 -16.88 4.61 15.05
C ILE A 87 -17.78 4.85 16.26
N VAL A 88 -17.34 5.79 17.09
CA VAL A 88 -18.15 6.41 18.14
C VAL A 88 -18.17 7.93 17.97
N LYS A 89 -19.32 8.52 18.19
CA LYS A 89 -19.51 9.97 18.08
C LYS A 89 -19.89 10.57 19.43
N CYS A 90 -19.19 11.64 19.82
CA CYS A 90 -19.53 12.36 21.02
C CYS A 90 -20.88 13.06 20.88
N THR A 91 -21.79 12.85 21.83
CA THR A 91 -23.13 13.45 21.84
C THR A 91 -23.10 14.97 22.12
N LYS A 92 -22.05 15.47 22.79
CA LYS A 92 -21.92 16.88 23.18
C LYS A 92 -21.23 17.73 22.11
N CYS A 93 -20.08 17.32 21.56
CA CYS A 93 -19.30 18.13 20.62
C CYS A 93 -19.29 17.60 19.18
N GLY A 94 -19.90 16.45 18.92
CA GLY A 94 -19.98 15.84 17.59
C GLY A 94 -18.67 15.21 17.07
N SER A 95 -17.58 15.26 17.85
CA SER A 95 -16.30 14.65 17.45
C SER A 95 -16.46 13.15 17.27
N THR A 96 -15.94 12.62 16.17
CA THR A 96 -15.99 11.20 15.81
C THR A 96 -14.60 10.57 15.97
N PHE A 97 -14.56 9.36 16.50
CA PHE A 97 -13.33 8.60 16.74
C PHE A 97 -13.47 7.20 16.17
N ARG A 98 -12.37 6.64 15.68
CA ARG A 98 -12.29 5.23 15.35
C ARG A 98 -12.26 4.44 16.68
N ALA A 99 -13.30 3.67 16.92
CA ALA A 99 -13.61 3.15 18.25
C ALA A 99 -12.58 2.11 18.73
N ASP A 100 -12.21 1.16 17.87
CA ASP A 100 -11.23 0.10 18.17
C ASP A 100 -9.88 0.70 18.64
N ARG A 101 -9.33 1.64 17.86
CA ARG A 101 -8.07 2.32 18.19
C ARG A 101 -8.18 3.18 19.42
N PHE A 102 -9.28 3.93 19.55
CA PHE A 102 -9.49 4.80 20.70
C PHE A 102 -9.55 4.00 22.01
N ILE A 103 -10.24 2.86 22.03
CA ILE A 103 -10.30 1.99 23.21
C ILE A 103 -8.92 1.41 23.50
N THR A 104 -8.24 0.85 22.50
CA THR A 104 -6.89 0.29 22.65
C THR A 104 -5.90 1.31 23.20
N GLU A 105 -5.89 2.54 22.68
CA GLU A 105 -5.01 3.63 23.15
C GLU A 105 -5.30 4.05 24.61
N LYS A 106 -6.55 3.98 25.04
CA LYS A 106 -6.96 4.42 26.37
C LYS A 106 -6.86 3.35 27.44
N THR A 107 -7.01 2.09 27.07
CA THR A 107 -7.13 0.99 28.03
C THR A 107 -5.96 0.00 27.96
N GLY A 108 -5.22 -0.04 26.85
CA GLY A 108 -4.24 -1.07 26.54
C GLY A 108 -4.88 -2.41 26.12
N GLU A 109 -6.21 -2.51 26.15
CA GLU A 109 -6.94 -3.71 25.70
C GLU A 109 -7.02 -3.72 24.18
N ASN A 110 -6.49 -4.76 23.52
CA ASN A 110 -6.51 -4.86 22.06
C ASN A 110 -7.93 -5.17 21.58
N VAL A 111 -8.49 -4.27 20.78
CA VAL A 111 -9.84 -4.41 20.20
C VAL A 111 -9.72 -4.73 18.72
N ALA A 112 -10.30 -5.86 18.31
CA ALA A 112 -10.28 -6.26 16.91
C ALA A 112 -11.09 -5.28 16.04
N GLU A 113 -10.59 -4.98 14.84
CA GLU A 113 -11.29 -4.11 13.88
C GLU A 113 -12.69 -4.62 13.52
N ARG A 114 -12.90 -5.95 13.63
CA ARG A 114 -14.18 -6.63 13.38
C ARG A 114 -15.05 -6.75 14.61
N ALA A 115 -14.65 -6.22 15.78
CA ALA A 115 -15.48 -6.23 17.00
C ALA A 115 -16.87 -5.67 16.71
N SER A 116 -17.91 -6.28 17.24
CA SER A 116 -19.30 -5.85 17.02
C SER A 116 -19.57 -4.48 17.66
N ASN A 117 -20.62 -3.79 17.23
CA ASN A 117 -20.98 -2.51 17.85
C ASN A 117 -21.34 -2.70 19.32
N GLU A 118 -21.94 -3.81 19.66
CA GLU A 118 -22.32 -4.21 21.03
C GLU A 118 -21.07 -4.36 21.91
N GLU A 119 -20.05 -5.10 21.45
CA GLU A 119 -18.78 -5.26 22.16
C GLU A 119 -18.08 -3.92 22.39
N ILE A 120 -18.10 -3.04 21.38
CA ILE A 120 -17.51 -1.69 21.49
C ILE A 120 -18.26 -0.87 22.56
N ASN A 121 -19.60 -0.89 22.55
CA ASN A 121 -20.41 -0.19 23.55
C ASN A 121 -20.15 -0.71 24.95
N GLU A 122 -20.04 -2.03 25.12
CA GLU A 122 -19.71 -2.68 26.41
C GLU A 122 -18.31 -2.25 26.91
N LEU A 123 -17.31 -2.20 26.04
CA LEU A 123 -15.95 -1.76 26.40
C LEU A 123 -15.92 -0.29 26.80
N ILE A 124 -16.63 0.58 26.09
CA ILE A 124 -16.74 2.00 26.43
C ILE A 124 -17.38 2.18 27.82
N ALA A 125 -18.48 1.45 28.08
CA ALA A 125 -19.15 1.50 29.37
C ALA A 125 -18.30 0.90 30.51
N LYS A 126 -17.70 -0.27 30.29
CA LYS A 126 -16.79 -0.97 31.24
C LYS A 126 -15.66 -0.08 31.72
N HIS A 127 -15.04 0.67 30.81
CA HIS A 127 -13.88 1.53 31.13
C HIS A 127 -14.27 2.99 31.39
N GLY A 128 -15.57 3.35 31.39
CA GLY A 128 -16.04 4.72 31.63
C GLY A 128 -15.44 5.74 30.67
N LEU A 129 -15.26 5.35 29.39
CA LEU A 129 -14.57 6.19 28.41
C LEU A 129 -15.45 7.38 28.00
N THR A 130 -14.86 8.56 27.98
CA THR A 130 -15.51 9.82 27.59
C THR A 130 -14.72 10.52 26.49
N CYS A 131 -15.37 11.45 25.81
CA CYS A 131 -14.75 12.24 24.74
C CYS A 131 -13.49 12.98 25.24
N PRO A 132 -12.32 12.78 24.63
CA PRO A 132 -11.10 13.46 25.03
C PRO A 132 -11.16 14.99 24.85
N ASN A 133 -11.98 15.47 23.91
CA ASN A 133 -12.07 16.89 23.56
C ASN A 133 -12.95 17.69 24.55
N CYS A 134 -14.06 17.11 25.05
CA CYS A 134 -15.04 17.86 25.85
C CYS A 134 -15.57 17.10 27.07
N LYS A 135 -15.07 15.87 27.34
CA LYS A 135 -15.52 14.99 28.42
C LYS A 135 -17.00 14.62 28.37
N GLY A 136 -17.65 14.80 27.20
CA GLY A 136 -19.03 14.35 26.97
C GLY A 136 -19.10 12.84 26.73
N GLU A 137 -20.29 12.28 26.87
CA GLU A 137 -20.57 10.87 26.60
C GLU A 137 -20.53 10.55 25.10
N PHE A 138 -20.25 9.29 24.76
CA PHE A 138 -20.41 8.79 23.41
C PHE A 138 -21.82 8.26 23.17
N GLY A 139 -22.32 8.43 21.95
CA GLY A 139 -23.49 7.69 21.47
C GLY A 139 -23.09 6.27 21.10
N ASP A 140 -24.08 5.47 20.66
CA ASP A 140 -23.86 4.10 20.23
C ASP A 140 -22.82 3.99 19.12
N ALA A 141 -22.02 2.93 19.20
CA ALA A 141 -21.08 2.56 18.14
C ALA A 141 -21.82 2.27 16.83
N SER A 142 -21.21 2.65 15.75
CA SER A 142 -21.75 2.40 14.40
C SER A 142 -20.61 2.08 13.42
N ARG A 143 -20.97 1.62 12.22
CA ARG A 143 -19.99 1.34 11.15
C ARG A 143 -19.94 2.49 10.15
N PHE A 144 -18.76 2.95 9.84
CA PHE A 144 -18.50 3.96 8.82
C PHE A 144 -17.84 3.31 7.61
N ASN A 145 -18.53 3.34 6.45
CA ASN A 145 -17.93 2.85 5.21
C ASN A 145 -16.92 3.85 4.67
N MET A 146 -15.69 3.39 4.45
CA MET A 146 -14.57 4.23 4.01
C MET A 146 -14.56 4.53 2.51
N MET A 147 -15.55 4.09 1.74
CA MET A 147 -15.66 4.40 0.31
C MET A 147 -16.09 5.86 0.09
N PHE A 148 -15.46 6.54 -0.86
CA PHE A 148 -15.96 7.82 -1.36
C PHE A 148 -17.06 7.56 -2.42
N ARG A 149 -18.31 7.89 -2.05
CA ARG A 149 -19.44 7.85 -2.96
C ARG A 149 -19.47 9.08 -3.84
N VAL A 150 -19.74 8.93 -5.14
CA VAL A 150 -19.91 10.00 -6.12
C VAL A 150 -21.19 9.82 -6.91
N GLY A 151 -21.78 10.93 -7.36
CA GLY A 151 -22.92 10.92 -8.27
C GLY A 151 -22.46 11.19 -9.71
N ILE A 152 -22.93 10.39 -10.66
CA ILE A 152 -22.60 10.56 -12.08
C ILE A 152 -23.80 11.15 -12.81
N GLY A 153 -23.52 12.14 -13.66
CA GLY A 153 -24.52 12.79 -14.50
C GLY A 153 -25.62 13.53 -13.74
N PRO A 154 -26.60 14.12 -14.44
CA PRO A 154 -27.66 14.92 -13.84
C PRO A 154 -28.60 14.12 -12.92
N ALA A 155 -28.75 12.81 -13.17
CA ALA A 155 -29.59 11.92 -12.38
C ALA A 155 -28.90 11.47 -11.07
N GLY A 156 -27.60 11.75 -10.90
CA GLY A 156 -26.85 11.38 -9.70
C GLY A 156 -26.65 9.88 -9.54
N GLU A 157 -26.45 9.15 -10.64
CA GLU A 157 -26.20 7.71 -10.62
C GLU A 157 -25.07 7.36 -9.66
N GLU A 158 -25.30 6.36 -8.80
CA GLU A 158 -24.38 6.01 -7.74
C GLU A 158 -23.14 5.30 -8.26
N ALA A 159 -21.98 5.90 -7.99
CA ALA A 159 -20.67 5.33 -8.25
C ALA A 159 -19.73 5.61 -7.07
N TYR A 160 -18.51 5.08 -7.14
CA TYR A 160 -17.53 5.23 -6.07
C TYR A 160 -16.13 5.48 -6.65
N LEU A 161 -15.34 6.27 -5.92
CA LEU A 161 -13.89 6.29 -6.13
C LEU A 161 -13.30 4.97 -5.63
N ARG A 162 -12.38 4.38 -6.40
CA ARG A 162 -11.77 3.09 -6.06
C ARG A 162 -10.93 3.18 -4.77
N PRO A 163 -11.10 2.26 -3.78
CA PRO A 163 -10.30 2.24 -2.56
C PRO A 163 -8.93 1.56 -2.74
N GLU A 164 -8.75 0.87 -3.88
CA GLU A 164 -7.56 0.15 -4.31
C GLU A 164 -7.52 0.08 -5.84
N THR A 165 -6.35 -0.12 -6.44
CA THR A 165 -6.23 -0.14 -7.90
C THR A 165 -6.57 -1.50 -8.51
N CYS A 166 -6.51 -2.60 -7.76
CA CYS A 166 -6.68 -3.97 -8.25
C CYS A 166 -8.06 -4.27 -8.85
N GLN A 167 -9.12 -3.57 -8.45
CA GLN A 167 -10.48 -3.89 -8.89
C GLN A 167 -10.66 -3.79 -10.42
N THR A 168 -10.01 -2.83 -11.07
CA THR A 168 -10.02 -2.75 -12.54
C THR A 168 -9.25 -3.91 -13.18
N ILE A 169 -8.19 -4.40 -12.53
CA ILE A 169 -7.45 -5.57 -13.01
C ILE A 169 -8.35 -6.81 -13.04
N PHE A 170 -9.13 -7.03 -11.97
CA PHE A 170 -10.04 -8.18 -11.89
C PHE A 170 -11.18 -8.10 -12.91
N VAL A 171 -11.79 -6.92 -13.05
CA VAL A 171 -12.90 -6.69 -13.99
C VAL A 171 -12.43 -6.85 -15.44
N ASP A 172 -11.22 -6.42 -15.75
CA ASP A 172 -10.66 -6.46 -17.11
C ASP A 172 -9.88 -7.74 -17.41
N PHE A 173 -9.70 -8.64 -16.43
CA PHE A 173 -8.88 -9.85 -16.57
C PHE A 173 -9.15 -10.65 -17.85
N ALA A 174 -10.41 -11.02 -18.11
CA ALA A 174 -10.75 -11.84 -19.26
C ALA A 174 -10.42 -11.17 -20.60
N ARG A 175 -10.59 -9.85 -20.68
CA ARG A 175 -10.21 -9.03 -21.84
C ARG A 175 -8.71 -9.00 -22.02
N VAL A 176 -7.97 -8.68 -20.94
CA VAL A 176 -6.49 -8.62 -20.94
C VAL A 176 -5.91 -9.98 -21.32
N PHE A 177 -6.38 -11.05 -20.68
CA PHE A 177 -5.94 -12.42 -20.98
C PHE A 177 -6.12 -12.77 -22.46
N LYS A 178 -7.29 -12.48 -23.03
CA LYS A 178 -7.59 -12.73 -24.44
C LYS A 178 -6.74 -11.90 -25.41
N THR A 179 -6.66 -10.58 -25.16
CA THR A 179 -5.97 -9.66 -26.07
C THR A 179 -4.45 -9.84 -26.08
N MET A 180 -3.90 -10.18 -24.92
CA MET A 180 -2.47 -10.42 -24.76
C MET A 180 -2.06 -11.88 -25.03
N ARG A 181 -3.01 -12.76 -25.44
CA ARG A 181 -2.77 -14.20 -25.62
C ARG A 181 -2.11 -14.81 -24.39
N GLY A 182 -2.71 -14.50 -23.22
CA GLY A 182 -2.14 -14.77 -21.91
C GLY A 182 -1.87 -16.25 -21.67
N ARG A 183 -0.88 -16.49 -20.83
CA ARG A 183 -0.53 -17.79 -20.26
C ARG A 183 -0.45 -17.63 -18.77
N LEU A 184 -0.81 -18.64 -18.01
CA LEU A 184 -0.64 -18.63 -16.56
C LEU A 184 0.76 -19.13 -16.17
N PRO A 185 1.42 -18.52 -15.17
CA PRO A 185 0.98 -17.32 -14.45
C PRO A 185 1.02 -16.06 -15.32
N LEU A 186 0.03 -15.17 -15.17
CA LEU A 186 -0.07 -13.88 -15.82
C LEU A 186 -0.09 -12.78 -14.77
N ALA A 187 0.92 -11.94 -14.70
CA ALA A 187 0.95 -10.79 -13.83
C ALA A 187 0.43 -9.54 -14.56
N VAL A 188 -0.56 -8.87 -13.97
CA VAL A 188 -1.10 -7.61 -14.44
C VAL A 188 -0.82 -6.54 -13.39
N ALA A 189 -0.25 -5.43 -13.82
CA ALA A 189 0.21 -4.35 -12.98
C ALA A 189 -0.56 -3.06 -13.25
N GLN A 190 -0.76 -2.27 -12.22
CA GLN A 190 -1.38 -0.95 -12.33
C GLN A 190 -0.82 0.02 -11.29
N ILE A 191 -0.63 1.28 -11.70
CA ILE A 191 -0.30 2.39 -10.81
C ILE A 191 -1.40 3.43 -10.91
N GLY A 192 -1.79 3.98 -9.78
CA GLY A 192 -2.76 5.07 -9.80
C GLY A 192 -3.14 5.57 -8.41
N LYS A 193 -4.03 6.52 -8.40
CA LYS A 193 -4.63 7.02 -7.16
C LYS A 193 -5.72 6.08 -6.67
N SER A 194 -5.76 5.92 -5.35
CA SER A 194 -6.80 5.26 -4.60
C SER A 194 -7.31 6.17 -3.50
N PHE A 195 -8.52 5.91 -3.00
CA PHE A 195 -9.24 6.84 -2.15
C PHE A 195 -9.89 6.10 -0.98
N ARG A 196 -9.56 6.50 0.25
CA ARG A 196 -10.16 5.95 1.47
C ARG A 196 -10.59 7.08 2.38
N ASN A 197 -11.87 7.16 2.67
CA ASN A 197 -12.42 8.22 3.52
C ASN A 197 -12.06 8.00 4.99
N GLU A 198 -10.77 8.12 5.28
CA GLU A 198 -10.19 7.91 6.60
C GLU A 198 -10.83 8.81 7.67
N ILE A 199 -11.12 8.25 8.84
CA ILE A 199 -11.77 8.96 9.96
C ILE A 199 -10.82 9.98 10.57
N ALA A 200 -9.57 9.60 10.78
CA ALA A 200 -8.54 10.44 11.39
C ALA A 200 -7.22 10.35 10.61
N PRO A 201 -7.15 10.96 9.42
CA PRO A 201 -5.92 10.97 8.62
C PRO A 201 -4.90 11.88 9.31
N ARG A 202 -3.86 11.28 9.86
CA ARG A 202 -2.73 11.95 10.52
C ARG A 202 -1.44 11.37 9.97
N GLN A 203 -0.30 12.03 10.24
CA GLN A 203 1.03 11.55 9.84
C GLN A 203 1.31 11.63 8.32
N SER A 204 0.95 12.76 7.69
CA SER A 204 1.33 13.10 6.30
C SER A 204 1.12 11.95 5.30
N LEU A 205 2.17 11.54 4.57
CA LEU A 205 2.13 10.49 3.54
C LEU A 205 1.83 9.08 4.07
N LEU A 206 1.77 8.87 5.39
CA LEU A 206 1.57 7.55 5.98
C LEU A 206 0.10 7.14 6.04
N ARG A 207 -0.81 8.12 6.12
CA ARG A 207 -2.26 7.88 6.18
C ARG A 207 -3.04 8.97 5.49
N LEU A 208 -3.33 8.75 4.23
CA LEU A 208 -3.96 9.69 3.32
C LEU A 208 -5.41 9.26 2.99
N ARG A 209 -6.22 10.23 2.57
CA ARG A 209 -7.54 9.98 1.96
C ARG A 209 -7.45 9.78 0.45
N GLU A 210 -6.44 10.36 -0.17
CA GLU A 210 -6.08 10.19 -1.57
C GLU A 210 -4.59 9.87 -1.62
N PHE A 211 -4.21 8.72 -2.18
CA PHE A 211 -2.85 8.19 -2.16
C PHE A 211 -2.51 7.44 -3.44
N TYR A 212 -1.22 7.24 -3.69
CA TYR A 212 -0.75 6.45 -4.81
C TYR A 212 -0.49 4.99 -4.40
N GLN A 213 -1.05 4.08 -5.16
CA GLN A 213 -0.76 2.64 -5.10
C GLN A 213 -0.12 2.15 -6.39
N ALA A 214 0.73 1.12 -6.26
CA ALA A 214 1.20 0.29 -7.35
C ALA A 214 0.85 -1.15 -7.00
N GLU A 215 -0.03 -1.77 -7.77
CA GLU A 215 -0.50 -3.14 -7.52
C GLU A 215 -0.12 -4.06 -8.67
N ILE A 216 0.21 -5.29 -8.32
CA ILE A 216 0.49 -6.39 -9.23
C ILE A 216 -0.39 -7.55 -8.81
N GLU A 217 -1.23 -8.02 -9.74
CA GLU A 217 -2.10 -9.17 -9.54
C GLU A 217 -1.59 -10.32 -10.41
N VAL A 218 -1.12 -11.37 -9.75
CA VAL A 218 -0.58 -12.56 -10.42
C VAL A 218 -1.67 -13.61 -10.52
N PHE A 219 -2.25 -13.74 -11.69
CA PHE A 219 -3.22 -14.79 -12.00
C PHE A 219 -2.49 -16.11 -12.26
N CYS A 220 -2.85 -17.16 -11.56
CA CYS A 220 -2.18 -18.43 -11.60
C CYS A 220 -3.13 -19.62 -11.62
N ASN A 221 -2.65 -20.74 -12.16
CA ASN A 221 -3.32 -22.02 -12.03
C ASN A 221 -3.02 -22.61 -10.64
N PRO A 222 -4.02 -22.82 -9.75
CA PRO A 222 -3.79 -23.31 -8.39
C PRO A 222 -3.14 -24.70 -8.34
N GLY A 223 -3.28 -25.50 -9.39
CA GLY A 223 -2.60 -26.80 -9.51
C GLY A 223 -1.12 -26.72 -9.88
N ARG A 224 -0.58 -25.52 -10.18
CA ARG A 224 0.76 -25.35 -10.75
C ARG A 224 1.57 -24.22 -10.09
N LEU A 225 1.35 -23.93 -8.81
CA LEU A 225 2.01 -22.84 -8.08
C LEU A 225 3.53 -23.03 -7.95
N ASP A 226 4.01 -24.27 -8.01
CA ASP A 226 5.43 -24.62 -7.95
C ASP A 226 6.07 -24.78 -9.34
N ASP A 227 5.28 -24.69 -10.41
CA ASP A 227 5.77 -24.72 -11.78
C ASP A 227 6.18 -23.30 -12.23
N LEU A 228 7.26 -22.81 -11.63
CA LEU A 228 7.83 -21.49 -11.89
C LEU A 228 9.34 -21.60 -12.18
N PRO A 229 9.75 -21.84 -13.44
CA PRO A 229 11.16 -22.01 -13.80
C PRO A 229 12.05 -20.83 -13.38
N ARG A 230 11.52 -19.61 -13.41
CA ARG A 230 12.25 -18.41 -13.01
C ARG A 230 12.59 -18.33 -11.51
N PHE A 231 11.99 -19.17 -10.68
CA PHE A 231 12.32 -19.23 -9.26
C PHE A 231 13.82 -19.45 -9.02
N VAL A 232 14.51 -20.15 -9.92
CA VAL A 232 15.96 -20.37 -9.83
C VAL A 232 16.78 -19.07 -9.80
N GLU A 233 16.26 -17.98 -10.37
CA GLU A 233 16.93 -16.68 -10.41
C GLU A 233 17.00 -16.00 -9.03
N LEU A 234 16.02 -16.29 -8.16
CA LEU A 234 15.83 -15.62 -6.86
C LEU A 234 15.84 -16.57 -5.66
N LYS A 235 16.04 -17.86 -5.86
CA LYS A 235 15.94 -18.89 -4.80
C LYS A 235 16.92 -18.68 -3.64
N GLU A 236 18.07 -18.04 -3.91
CA GLU A 236 19.11 -17.74 -2.90
C GLU A 236 18.91 -16.35 -2.24
N THR A 237 17.91 -15.55 -2.67
CA THR A 237 17.62 -14.26 -2.05
C THR A 237 17.20 -14.46 -0.60
N VAL A 238 17.82 -13.71 0.31
CA VAL A 238 17.55 -13.82 1.75
C VAL A 238 16.25 -13.10 2.09
N LEU A 239 15.33 -13.82 2.70
CA LEU A 239 14.09 -13.32 3.26
C LEU A 239 14.20 -13.23 4.80
N ARG A 240 13.68 -12.17 5.37
CA ARG A 240 13.54 -11.98 6.81
C ARG A 240 12.06 -12.14 7.15
N ILE A 241 11.66 -13.29 7.68
CA ILE A 241 10.24 -13.62 7.92
C ILE A 241 9.98 -13.68 9.41
N ASP A 242 9.12 -12.79 9.87
CA ASP A 242 8.54 -12.82 11.21
C ASP A 242 7.26 -13.66 11.18
N ASP A 243 7.30 -14.82 11.81
CA ASP A 243 6.17 -15.76 11.88
C ASP A 243 5.26 -15.52 13.10
N GLY A 244 5.46 -14.41 13.81
CA GLY A 244 4.77 -14.05 15.04
C GLY A 244 5.43 -14.62 16.31
N THR A 245 6.38 -15.55 16.16
CA THR A 245 7.14 -16.14 17.26
C THR A 245 8.64 -15.88 17.09
N ASN A 246 9.15 -16.02 15.88
CA ASN A 246 10.57 -15.91 15.57
C ASN A 246 10.81 -15.06 14.33
N MET A 247 11.95 -14.35 14.33
CA MET A 247 12.51 -13.77 13.14
C MET A 247 13.38 -14.80 12.41
N ASN A 248 12.88 -15.31 11.31
CA ASN A 248 13.57 -16.29 10.47
C ASN A 248 14.34 -15.57 9.36
N VAL A 249 15.65 -15.77 9.27
CA VAL A 249 16.50 -15.23 8.20
C VAL A 249 16.97 -16.40 7.36
N VAL A 250 16.32 -16.60 6.23
CA VAL A 250 16.47 -17.80 5.39
C VAL A 250 16.44 -17.43 3.90
N THR A 251 16.96 -18.26 3.02
CA THR A 251 16.80 -18.07 1.58
C THR A 251 15.34 -18.33 1.15
N ALA A 252 14.96 -17.81 -0.01
CA ALA A 252 13.63 -18.07 -0.57
C ALA A 252 13.37 -19.59 -0.73
N GLU A 253 14.37 -20.37 -1.11
CA GLU A 253 14.27 -21.83 -1.20
C GLU A 253 14.10 -22.48 0.19
N GLU A 254 14.88 -22.03 1.18
CA GLU A 254 14.76 -22.54 2.56
C GLU A 254 13.42 -22.16 3.19
N SER A 255 12.86 -21.00 2.88
CA SER A 255 11.57 -20.57 3.39
C SER A 255 10.43 -21.53 3.02
N ILE A 256 10.49 -22.10 1.82
CA ILE A 256 9.54 -23.15 1.37
C ILE A 256 9.80 -24.45 2.12
N ARG A 257 11.06 -24.88 2.19
CA ARG A 257 11.46 -26.12 2.85
C ARG A 257 11.08 -26.15 4.34
N HIS A 258 11.14 -25.00 5.00
CA HIS A 258 10.78 -24.83 6.42
C HIS A 258 9.27 -24.57 6.63
N GLY A 259 8.46 -24.51 5.57
CA GLY A 259 7.02 -24.24 5.66
C GLY A 259 6.64 -22.81 6.06
N LEU A 260 7.59 -21.86 5.99
CA LEU A 260 7.35 -20.45 6.25
C LEU A 260 6.54 -19.82 5.11
N VAL A 261 6.88 -20.17 3.87
CA VAL A 261 6.20 -19.76 2.65
C VAL A 261 5.61 -20.99 1.97
N PRO A 262 4.35 -20.95 1.49
CA PRO A 262 3.65 -22.16 1.05
C PRO A 262 4.09 -22.75 -0.30
N ASN A 263 4.66 -21.95 -1.22
CA ASN A 263 5.02 -22.38 -2.57
C ASN A 263 6.06 -21.48 -3.24
N LYS A 264 6.60 -21.92 -4.38
CA LYS A 264 7.62 -21.19 -5.15
C LYS A 264 7.13 -19.86 -5.70
N MET A 265 5.88 -19.77 -6.13
CA MET A 265 5.33 -18.53 -6.69
C MET A 265 5.37 -17.39 -5.64
N ILE A 266 4.85 -17.64 -4.45
CA ILE A 266 4.87 -16.64 -3.37
C ILE A 266 6.32 -16.29 -3.00
N ALA A 267 7.19 -17.32 -2.78
CA ALA A 267 8.59 -17.09 -2.42
C ALA A 267 9.33 -16.25 -3.48
N TYR A 268 9.07 -16.48 -4.76
CA TYR A 268 9.63 -15.71 -5.88
C TYR A 268 9.28 -14.22 -5.78
N TYR A 269 8.00 -13.91 -5.60
CA TYR A 269 7.57 -12.51 -5.55
C TYR A 269 8.01 -11.79 -4.27
N LEU A 270 8.09 -12.50 -3.13
CA LEU A 270 8.69 -11.93 -1.92
C LEU A 270 10.18 -11.61 -2.15
N ALA A 271 10.93 -12.50 -2.78
CA ALA A 271 12.33 -12.28 -3.12
C ALA A 271 12.52 -11.13 -4.13
N LEU A 272 11.64 -11.03 -5.11
CA LEU A 272 11.64 -9.94 -6.10
C LEU A 272 11.42 -8.57 -5.43
N LEU A 273 10.55 -8.50 -4.41
CA LEU A 273 10.34 -7.27 -3.62
C LEU A 273 11.59 -6.89 -2.83
N VAL A 274 12.30 -7.84 -2.22
CA VAL A 274 13.56 -7.55 -1.51
C VAL A 274 14.56 -6.90 -2.44
N GLU A 275 14.81 -7.49 -3.62
CA GLU A 275 15.74 -6.91 -4.60
C GLU A 275 15.30 -5.53 -5.10
N PHE A 276 14.00 -5.32 -5.27
CA PHE A 276 13.47 -4.02 -5.65
C PHE A 276 13.76 -2.96 -4.57
N TYR A 277 13.42 -3.24 -3.31
CA TYR A 277 13.58 -2.26 -2.24
C TYR A 277 15.06 -1.98 -1.91
N GLU A 278 15.94 -2.95 -2.05
CA GLU A 278 17.39 -2.73 -1.93
C GLU A 278 17.89 -1.66 -2.93
N LYS A 279 17.35 -1.67 -4.16
CA LYS A 279 17.67 -0.67 -5.19
C LYS A 279 17.11 0.71 -4.88
N THR A 280 16.11 0.83 -4.03
CA THR A 280 15.58 2.13 -3.58
C THR A 280 16.46 2.81 -2.53
N GLY A 281 17.36 2.06 -1.88
CA GLY A 281 18.21 2.55 -0.80
C GLY A 281 17.61 2.36 0.59
N ILE A 282 16.48 1.66 0.71
CA ILE A 282 15.97 1.18 1.99
C ILE A 282 16.94 0.13 2.53
N ASP A 283 17.27 0.23 3.82
CA ASP A 283 18.10 -0.76 4.51
C ASP A 283 17.31 -2.05 4.73
N ILE A 284 17.60 -3.07 3.93
CA ILE A 284 16.90 -4.37 3.97
C ILE A 284 17.15 -5.10 5.31
N ALA A 285 18.24 -4.81 6.03
CA ALA A 285 18.43 -5.36 7.37
C ALA A 285 17.38 -4.85 8.39
N ARG A 286 16.76 -3.72 8.09
CA ARG A 286 15.66 -3.11 8.83
C ARG A 286 14.28 -3.38 8.21
N SER A 287 14.15 -4.43 7.41
CA SER A 287 12.88 -4.87 6.84
C SER A 287 12.53 -6.28 7.28
N ARG A 288 11.26 -6.64 7.13
CA ARG A 288 10.76 -8.00 7.35
C ARG A 288 9.51 -8.27 6.52
N PHE A 289 9.22 -9.55 6.32
CA PHE A 289 7.87 -10.01 5.95
C PHE A 289 7.20 -10.50 7.23
N ARG A 290 6.18 -9.79 7.70
CA ARG A 290 5.34 -10.23 8.81
C ARG A 290 4.26 -11.16 8.27
N LYS A 291 4.30 -12.43 8.67
CA LYS A 291 3.26 -13.39 8.34
C LYS A 291 2.03 -13.12 9.18
N LEU A 292 0.90 -12.85 8.55
CA LEU A 292 -0.33 -12.54 9.25
C LEU A 292 -1.03 -13.82 9.75
N SER A 293 -1.59 -13.75 10.95
CA SER A 293 -2.42 -14.81 11.51
C SER A 293 -3.78 -14.89 10.80
N ASP A 294 -4.53 -15.95 11.03
CA ASP A 294 -5.88 -16.11 10.46
C ASP A 294 -6.87 -15.03 10.91
N GLU A 295 -6.62 -14.42 12.06
CA GLU A 295 -7.45 -13.35 12.62
C GLU A 295 -7.12 -11.97 12.02
N GLU A 296 -5.85 -11.76 11.64
CA GLU A 296 -5.36 -10.48 11.11
C GLU A 296 -5.52 -10.33 9.60
N LYS A 297 -5.38 -11.43 8.85
CA LYS A 297 -5.44 -11.38 7.39
C LYS A 297 -6.81 -10.92 6.88
N ALA A 298 -6.81 -10.27 5.72
CA ALA A 298 -8.02 -9.84 5.05
C ALA A 298 -8.97 -11.05 4.80
N PHE A 299 -10.27 -10.80 4.81
CA PHE A 299 -11.30 -11.84 4.68
C PHE A 299 -11.22 -12.66 3.38
N TYR A 300 -10.56 -12.12 2.37
CA TYR A 300 -10.37 -12.75 1.06
C TYR A 300 -9.02 -13.51 0.94
N ALA A 301 -8.11 -13.33 1.88
CA ALA A 301 -6.77 -13.92 1.81
C ALA A 301 -6.69 -15.26 2.56
N THR A 302 -6.07 -16.26 1.94
CA THR A 302 -5.78 -17.55 2.58
C THR A 302 -4.35 -17.62 3.13
N SER A 303 -3.44 -16.81 2.59
CA SER A 303 -2.09 -16.56 3.12
C SER A 303 -1.74 -15.11 2.88
N ALA A 304 -1.14 -14.45 3.86
CA ALA A 304 -0.81 -13.03 3.80
C ALA A 304 0.53 -12.74 4.49
N PHE A 305 1.30 -11.82 3.87
CA PHE A 305 2.54 -11.28 4.39
C PHE A 305 2.55 -9.78 4.18
N ASP A 306 2.92 -9.02 5.21
CA ASP A 306 3.20 -7.60 5.08
C ASP A 306 4.70 -7.38 4.97
N PHE A 307 5.16 -6.77 3.87
CA PHE A 307 6.52 -6.25 3.81
C PHE A 307 6.58 -4.96 4.61
N GLU A 308 7.22 -5.04 5.75
CA GLU A 308 7.35 -3.94 6.72
C GLU A 308 8.80 -3.46 6.79
N VAL A 309 8.95 -2.16 7.03
CA VAL A 309 10.26 -1.52 7.25
C VAL A 309 10.24 -0.77 8.56
N GLU A 310 11.31 -0.91 9.35
CA GLU A 310 11.47 -0.21 10.61
C GLU A 310 11.75 1.28 10.38
N THR A 311 10.92 2.12 10.98
CA THR A 311 11.01 3.58 10.93
C THR A 311 11.06 4.16 12.35
N SER A 312 11.22 5.47 12.48
CA SER A 312 11.20 6.19 13.76
C SER A 312 9.85 6.09 14.50
N ILE A 313 8.79 5.74 13.78
CA ILE A 313 7.44 5.53 14.36
C ILE A 313 7.06 4.06 14.52
N GLY A 314 8.00 3.14 14.34
CA GLY A 314 7.82 1.70 14.40
C GLY A 314 7.81 1.02 13.03
N TRP A 315 7.33 -0.22 13.01
CA TRP A 315 7.20 -0.99 11.77
C TRP A 315 6.11 -0.40 10.87
N LEU A 316 6.46 -0.11 9.64
CA LEU A 316 5.58 0.46 8.63
C LEU A 316 5.41 -0.51 7.46
N GLU A 317 4.19 -0.95 7.22
CA GLU A 317 3.81 -1.73 6.05
C GLU A 317 3.97 -0.90 4.77
N LEU A 318 4.80 -1.38 3.84
CA LEU A 318 4.97 -0.80 2.51
C LEU A 318 4.27 -1.58 1.41
N VAL A 319 4.19 -2.93 1.56
CA VAL A 319 3.53 -3.80 0.59
C VAL A 319 2.74 -4.89 1.33
N ALA A 320 1.46 -5.00 1.02
CA ALA A 320 0.67 -6.18 1.38
C ALA A 320 0.82 -7.25 0.30
N CYS A 321 1.11 -8.49 0.69
CA CYS A 321 1.31 -9.64 -0.19
C CYS A 321 0.26 -10.70 0.15
N ASN A 322 -0.84 -10.77 -0.60
CA ASN A 322 -2.01 -11.57 -0.27
C ASN A 322 -2.28 -12.66 -1.31
N TYR A 323 -2.36 -13.91 -0.88
CA TYR A 323 -2.91 -14.97 -1.73
C TYR A 323 -4.44 -14.99 -1.59
N ARG A 324 -5.12 -14.40 -2.58
CA ARG A 324 -6.56 -14.12 -2.60
C ARG A 324 -7.40 -15.30 -3.11
N SER A 325 -6.75 -16.38 -3.56
CA SER A 325 -7.41 -17.52 -4.21
C SER A 325 -8.30 -17.06 -5.40
N ASP A 326 -9.44 -17.65 -5.59
CA ASP A 326 -10.42 -17.31 -6.64
C ASP A 326 -11.48 -16.27 -6.18
N TYR A 327 -11.31 -15.70 -4.99
CA TYR A 327 -12.33 -14.86 -4.33
C TYR A 327 -12.88 -13.76 -5.24
N ASP A 328 -11.99 -12.94 -5.82
CA ASP A 328 -12.38 -11.78 -6.62
C ASP A 328 -13.05 -12.19 -7.93
N LEU A 329 -12.43 -13.09 -8.69
CA LEU A 329 -12.99 -13.55 -9.96
C LEU A 329 -14.32 -14.26 -9.77
N LYS A 330 -14.49 -15.03 -8.68
CA LYS A 330 -15.74 -15.69 -8.33
C LYS A 330 -16.82 -14.69 -7.98
N GLY A 331 -16.51 -13.67 -7.17
CA GLY A 331 -17.43 -12.58 -6.84
C GLY A 331 -17.90 -11.80 -8.05
N HIS A 332 -16.95 -11.41 -8.92
CA HIS A 332 -17.25 -10.70 -10.15
C HIS A 332 -18.04 -11.56 -11.15
N ALA A 333 -17.69 -12.84 -11.34
CA ALA A 333 -18.44 -13.75 -12.19
C ALA A 333 -19.90 -13.93 -11.70
N ALA A 334 -20.08 -14.11 -10.39
CA ALA A 334 -21.41 -14.26 -9.79
C ALA A 334 -22.29 -13.02 -9.94
N THR A 335 -21.70 -11.82 -9.79
CA THR A 335 -22.44 -10.56 -9.89
C THR A 335 -22.71 -10.15 -11.34
N SER A 336 -21.71 -10.25 -12.23
CA SER A 336 -21.81 -9.85 -13.63
C SER A 336 -22.50 -10.89 -14.53
N LYS A 337 -22.62 -12.14 -14.07
CA LYS A 337 -23.07 -13.31 -14.84
C LYS A 337 -22.15 -13.64 -16.03
N GLN A 338 -20.90 -13.16 -16.01
CA GLN A 338 -19.90 -13.46 -17.03
C GLN A 338 -19.03 -14.65 -16.59
N ASN A 339 -18.63 -15.48 -17.55
CA ASN A 339 -17.65 -16.54 -17.28
C ASN A 339 -16.24 -15.93 -17.30
N LEU A 340 -15.51 -16.06 -16.19
CA LEU A 340 -14.13 -15.60 -16.03
C LEU A 340 -13.11 -16.76 -16.02
N GLU A 341 -13.56 -17.99 -16.29
CA GLU A 341 -12.65 -19.13 -16.50
C GLU A 341 -11.82 -18.94 -17.79
N VAL A 342 -10.61 -19.40 -17.75
CA VAL A 342 -9.72 -19.43 -18.91
C VAL A 342 -9.24 -20.87 -19.16
N VAL A 343 -8.77 -21.14 -20.39
CA VAL A 343 -8.07 -22.39 -20.69
C VAL A 343 -6.59 -22.13 -20.50
N ASP A 344 -5.95 -22.87 -19.59
CA ASP A 344 -4.49 -22.85 -19.42
C ASP A 344 -3.83 -23.54 -20.64
N PRO A 345 -3.05 -22.80 -21.47
CA PRO A 345 -2.45 -23.40 -22.67
C PRO A 345 -1.44 -24.50 -22.36
N ALA A 346 -0.93 -24.57 -21.13
CA ALA A 346 0.10 -25.50 -20.76
C ALA A 346 -0.40 -26.95 -20.61
N ASP A 347 -1.64 -27.12 -20.11
CA ASP A 347 -2.25 -28.43 -19.87
C ASP A 347 -3.68 -28.56 -20.41
N GLN A 348 -4.20 -27.51 -21.08
CA GLN A 348 -5.57 -27.43 -21.65
C GLN A 348 -6.67 -27.51 -20.58
N SER A 349 -6.35 -27.34 -19.29
CA SER A 349 -7.33 -27.32 -18.23
C SER A 349 -8.16 -26.03 -18.26
N LYS A 350 -9.45 -26.14 -17.91
CA LYS A 350 -10.28 -24.97 -17.60
C LYS A 350 -10.06 -24.59 -16.16
N VAL A 351 -9.68 -23.32 -15.94
CA VAL A 351 -9.32 -22.79 -14.63
C VAL A 351 -10.01 -21.47 -14.40
N LEU A 352 -10.61 -21.28 -13.24
CA LEU A 352 -10.83 -19.96 -12.66
C LEU A 352 -9.53 -19.61 -11.90
N PRO A 353 -8.71 -18.68 -12.40
CA PRO A 353 -7.39 -18.45 -11.81
C PRO A 353 -7.48 -18.01 -10.36
N HIS A 354 -6.50 -18.45 -9.58
CA HIS A 354 -6.22 -17.85 -8.28
C HIS A 354 -5.35 -16.60 -8.47
N ILE A 355 -5.36 -15.73 -7.47
CA ILE A 355 -4.67 -14.45 -7.52
C ILE A 355 -3.70 -14.34 -6.35
N PHE A 356 -2.47 -13.89 -6.65
CA PHE A 356 -1.52 -13.43 -5.65
C PHE A 356 -1.28 -11.94 -5.88
N GLU A 357 -1.59 -11.14 -4.87
CA GLU A 357 -1.54 -9.68 -4.86
C GLU A 357 -0.24 -9.17 -4.25
N LEU A 358 0.31 -8.12 -4.86
CA LEU A 358 1.35 -7.27 -4.29
C LEU A 358 0.83 -5.83 -4.31
N SER A 359 0.32 -5.35 -3.19
CA SER A 359 -0.25 -4.01 -3.06
C SER A 359 0.73 -3.07 -2.36
N MET A 360 1.37 -2.18 -3.13
CA MET A 360 2.42 -1.28 -2.68
C MET A 360 1.90 0.15 -2.48
N GLY A 361 2.13 0.71 -1.27
CA GLY A 361 1.92 2.12 -0.99
C GLY A 361 3.10 2.97 -1.45
N ILE A 362 2.94 3.72 -2.55
CA ILE A 362 4.02 4.57 -3.08
C ILE A 362 4.36 5.69 -2.10
N ASP A 363 3.35 6.34 -1.52
CA ASP A 363 3.55 7.46 -0.59
C ASP A 363 4.31 7.03 0.66
N ARG A 364 3.96 5.88 1.24
CA ARG A 364 4.68 5.27 2.37
C ARG A 364 6.13 4.94 2.00
N SER A 365 6.35 4.39 0.80
CA SER A 365 7.69 4.07 0.30
C SER A 365 8.53 5.34 0.14
N ILE A 366 7.98 6.42 -0.40
CA ILE A 366 8.67 7.72 -0.53
C ILE A 366 9.06 8.28 0.84
N TYR A 367 8.13 8.27 1.82
CA TYR A 367 8.42 8.69 3.19
C TYR A 367 9.57 7.87 3.79
N THR A 368 9.51 6.54 3.69
CA THR A 368 10.53 5.64 4.24
C THR A 368 11.89 5.85 3.59
N ILE A 369 11.94 6.08 2.28
CA ILE A 369 13.19 6.38 1.57
C ILE A 369 13.78 7.70 2.07
N LEU A 370 12.97 8.74 2.29
CA LEU A 370 13.44 10.00 2.86
C LEU A 370 14.00 9.81 4.26
N GLU A 371 13.32 9.04 5.12
CA GLU A 371 13.77 8.77 6.49
C GLU A 371 15.09 7.97 6.50
N HIS A 372 15.19 6.89 5.71
CA HIS A 372 16.41 6.07 5.65
C HIS A 372 17.60 6.79 4.97
N SER A 373 17.31 7.79 4.15
CA SER A 373 18.33 8.59 3.47
C SER A 373 18.78 9.81 4.30
N TYR A 374 18.07 10.15 5.36
CA TYR A 374 18.38 11.31 6.20
C TYR A 374 19.67 11.09 6.95
N TYR A 375 20.57 12.07 6.88
CA TYR A 375 21.88 12.02 7.52
C TYR A 375 22.29 13.41 8.03
N GLU A 376 22.66 13.49 9.29
CA GLU A 376 23.30 14.67 9.89
C GLU A 376 24.83 14.59 9.72
N ASP A 377 25.39 15.48 8.91
CA ASP A 377 26.82 15.57 8.66
C ASP A 377 27.50 16.44 9.73
N LYS A 378 27.83 15.82 10.86
CA LYS A 378 28.48 16.49 11.99
C LYS A 378 29.90 17.00 11.70
N GLN A 379 30.50 16.57 10.59
CA GLN A 379 31.84 17.00 10.21
C GLN A 379 31.81 18.32 9.41
N HIS A 380 30.65 18.73 8.92
CA HIS A 380 30.49 19.92 8.10
C HIS A 380 29.28 20.74 8.59
N ASP A 381 29.46 21.46 9.71
CA ASP A 381 28.49 22.41 10.29
C ASP A 381 27.11 21.83 10.58
N ASP A 382 27.02 20.56 11.00
CA ASP A 382 25.79 19.84 11.33
C ASP A 382 24.70 19.90 10.22
N ARG A 383 25.15 20.00 8.96
CA ARG A 383 24.22 20.08 7.83
C ARG A 383 23.44 18.77 7.65
N VAL A 384 22.18 18.90 7.23
CA VAL A 384 21.34 17.77 6.85
C VAL A 384 21.57 17.41 5.40
N VAL A 385 21.81 16.12 5.14
CA VAL A 385 22.02 15.56 3.80
C VAL A 385 21.06 14.39 3.58
N LEU A 386 20.44 14.32 2.39
CA LEU A 386 19.74 13.14 1.94
C LEU A 386 20.68 12.27 1.10
N ARG A 387 21.02 11.08 1.61
CA ARG A 387 21.84 10.09 0.89
C ARG A 387 20.99 9.24 -0.06
N LEU A 388 20.27 9.90 -0.95
CA LEU A 388 19.44 9.23 -1.95
C LEU A 388 20.29 8.44 -2.95
N LYS A 389 19.79 7.29 -3.38
CA LYS A 389 20.36 6.61 -4.56
C LYS A 389 20.23 7.54 -5.77
N PRO A 390 21.24 7.63 -6.65
CA PRO A 390 21.17 8.47 -7.85
C PRO A 390 19.94 8.20 -8.73
N SER A 391 19.49 6.94 -8.76
CA SER A 391 18.26 6.53 -9.46
C SER A 391 16.98 7.19 -8.95
N LEU A 392 16.97 7.70 -7.71
CA LEU A 392 15.80 8.33 -7.08
C LEU A 392 15.98 9.83 -6.79
N ALA A 393 17.23 10.35 -6.85
CA ALA A 393 17.48 11.76 -6.60
C ALA A 393 16.70 12.64 -7.59
N PRO A 394 15.90 13.63 -7.12
CA PRO A 394 15.11 14.50 -8.00
C PRO A 394 15.97 15.20 -9.06
N LEU A 395 17.12 15.68 -8.63
CA LEU A 395 18.16 16.26 -9.48
C LEU A 395 19.42 15.41 -9.36
N LEU A 396 19.97 14.98 -10.48
CA LEU A 396 21.16 14.14 -10.50
C LEU A 396 22.46 14.95 -10.37
N VAL A 397 22.51 16.09 -11.05
CA VAL A 397 23.70 16.99 -11.10
C VAL A 397 23.21 18.43 -11.15
N GLY A 398 23.87 19.29 -10.41
CA GLY A 398 23.75 20.74 -10.52
C GLY A 398 25.06 21.34 -10.99
N VAL A 399 25.05 22.13 -12.05
CA VAL A 399 26.19 22.89 -12.51
C VAL A 399 26.00 24.34 -12.07
N LEU A 400 26.90 24.81 -11.22
CA LEU A 400 26.81 26.16 -10.63
C LEU A 400 28.05 26.97 -11.03
N PRO A 401 27.89 28.24 -11.44
CA PRO A 401 29.05 29.10 -11.68
C PRO A 401 29.70 29.45 -10.33
N LEU A 402 31.02 29.46 -10.28
CA LEU A 402 31.74 29.86 -9.06
C LEU A 402 31.48 31.33 -8.70
N VAL A 403 31.35 32.19 -9.71
CA VAL A 403 30.97 33.60 -9.62
C VAL A 403 30.12 33.98 -10.84
N ALA A 404 29.20 34.93 -10.67
CA ALA A 404 28.36 35.42 -11.76
C ALA A 404 29.08 36.48 -12.60
N LYS A 405 30.34 36.20 -13.03
CA LYS A 405 31.20 37.09 -13.85
C LYS A 405 31.92 36.27 -14.93
N ASP A 406 32.48 36.97 -15.89
CA ASP A 406 33.35 36.42 -16.93
C ASP A 406 32.69 35.32 -17.80
N GLY A 407 31.35 35.38 -17.98
CA GLY A 407 30.61 34.42 -18.78
C GLY A 407 30.48 33.03 -18.14
N LEU A 408 30.80 32.85 -16.85
CA LEU A 408 30.68 31.57 -16.16
C LEU A 408 29.24 31.16 -15.93
N ASP A 409 28.35 32.12 -15.77
CA ASP A 409 26.88 31.88 -15.65
C ASP A 409 26.28 31.38 -16.97
N GLU A 410 26.78 31.88 -18.14
CA GLU A 410 26.39 31.38 -19.45
C GLU A 410 26.90 29.95 -19.72
N LYS A 411 28.14 29.64 -19.24
CA LYS A 411 28.71 28.29 -19.36
C LYS A 411 28.07 27.27 -18.43
N ALA A 412 27.47 27.71 -17.32
CA ALA A 412 26.76 26.83 -16.38
C ALA A 412 25.35 26.47 -16.85
N ARG A 413 24.77 27.23 -17.75
CA ARG A 413 23.47 26.97 -18.40
C ARG A 413 23.63 25.97 -19.55
#